data_83187f0343dba33d00f4b078c880190e
#
_entry.id   83187f0343dba33d00f4b078c880190e
#
_cell.length_a   1.000
_cell.length_b   1.000
_cell.length_c   1.000
_cell.angle_alpha   90.00
_cell.angle_beta   90.00
_cell.angle_gamma   90.00
#
_symmetry.space_group_name_H-M   'P 1'
#
loop_
_entity.id
_entity.type
_entity.pdbx_description
1 polymer ?
#
loop_
_entity_poly.entity_id
_entity_poly.type
_entity_poly.pdbx_seq_one_letter_code
_entity_poly.pdbx_strand_id
1 'polypeptide(L)'
;MGTLHERLGENDATFLDGKLSIPRSPEGIIIFAHGSGSGRHSPRNQFVAEKLNEDGLATLLLDLLTADEEELDNQTRKLRFDIGLLSKRLISTINWVTNNRDTNNLAVGLFGASTGAAAALVAAAELSNTVCAIVSRGGRPDLAGKQVLKSVQAPTLFLVGENDPQVVELNENALKYMSTEKKKISLIPGATHLFEEPGKLEEVASLAAKWFGSYLK
;
A
#
# COMPACT_ATOMS: atom_id res chain seq x y z
N MET A 1 15.55 -13.67 4.66
CA MET A 1 14.98 -12.87 3.57
C MET A 1 14.67 -13.79 2.41
N GLY A 2 13.41 -14.03 2.10
CA GLY A 2 12.97 -14.88 1.01
C GLY A 2 12.48 -14.01 -0.15
N THR A 3 12.85 -14.36 -1.39
CA THR A 3 12.18 -13.85 -2.59
C THR A 3 10.99 -14.76 -2.85
N LEU A 4 9.80 -14.18 -2.92
CA LEU A 4 8.58 -14.91 -3.15
C LEU A 4 8.24 -14.88 -4.64
N HIS A 5 8.10 -16.06 -5.25
CA HIS A 5 7.51 -16.23 -6.57
C HIS A 5 6.18 -16.94 -6.37
N GLU A 6 5.06 -16.27 -6.63
CA GLU A 6 3.74 -16.83 -6.37
C GLU A 6 2.82 -16.85 -7.59
N ARG A 7 2.00 -17.89 -7.61
CA ARG A 7 0.93 -18.07 -8.58
C ARG A 7 -0.31 -17.36 -8.07
N LEU A 8 -0.71 -16.26 -8.71
CA LEU A 8 -1.86 -15.48 -8.32
C LEU A 8 -3.02 -15.73 -9.29
N GLY A 9 -4.10 -16.34 -8.77
CA GLY A 9 -5.35 -16.60 -9.49
C GLY A 9 -5.60 -18.08 -9.82
N GLU A 10 -6.85 -18.50 -9.74
CA GLU A 10 -7.25 -19.90 -9.97
C GLU A 10 -7.20 -20.32 -11.46
N ASN A 11 -7.21 -19.37 -12.40
CA ASN A 11 -7.24 -19.66 -13.83
C ASN A 11 -6.14 -18.95 -14.66
N ASP A 12 -5.38 -18.03 -14.07
CA ASP A 12 -4.28 -17.35 -14.76
C ASP A 12 -2.99 -17.61 -14.00
N ALA A 13 -2.06 -18.33 -14.65
CA ALA A 13 -0.75 -18.63 -14.07
C ALA A 13 0.14 -17.38 -14.06
N THR A 14 -0.36 -16.29 -13.47
CA THR A 14 0.40 -15.05 -13.33
C THR A 14 1.24 -15.11 -12.07
N PHE A 15 2.55 -14.97 -12.23
CA PHE A 15 3.48 -14.89 -11.12
C PHE A 15 3.88 -13.44 -10.90
N LEU A 16 3.74 -12.97 -9.67
CA LEU A 16 4.27 -11.68 -9.25
C LEU A 16 5.50 -11.88 -8.40
N ASP A 17 6.45 -10.99 -8.56
CA ASP A 17 7.65 -10.96 -7.73
C ASP A 17 7.40 -10.17 -6.45
N GLY A 18 7.85 -10.72 -5.32
CA GLY A 18 7.76 -10.07 -4.02
C GLY A 18 8.99 -10.28 -3.15
N LYS A 19 9.22 -9.37 -2.21
CA LYS A 19 10.23 -9.47 -1.16
C LYS A 19 9.52 -9.50 0.18
N LEU A 20 9.42 -10.69 0.79
CA LEU A 20 8.87 -10.91 2.12
C LEU A 20 9.97 -10.79 3.17
N SER A 21 9.76 -9.98 4.20
CA SER A 21 10.63 -9.84 5.36
C SER A 21 9.82 -10.07 6.62
N ILE A 22 10.21 -11.06 7.41
CA ILE A 22 9.53 -11.42 8.66
C ILE A 22 10.51 -11.22 9.83
N PRO A 23 10.30 -10.22 10.70
CA PRO A 23 11.08 -10.05 11.92
C PRO A 23 10.73 -11.12 12.94
N ARG A 24 11.46 -11.15 14.05
CA ARG A 24 11.19 -12.08 15.15
C ARG A 24 9.89 -11.67 15.86
N SER A 25 8.92 -12.60 15.95
CA SER A 25 7.62 -12.38 16.59
C SER A 25 6.85 -11.18 16.02
N PRO A 26 6.48 -11.19 14.74
CA PRO A 26 5.81 -10.07 14.11
C PRO A 26 4.40 -9.86 14.67
N GLU A 27 4.01 -8.60 14.89
CA GLU A 27 2.67 -8.21 15.36
C GLU A 27 1.63 -8.14 14.21
N GLY A 28 2.07 -8.01 12.97
CA GLY A 28 1.23 -7.95 11.76
C GLY A 28 2.09 -7.93 10.51
N ILE A 29 1.46 -7.90 9.35
CA ILE A 29 2.13 -7.83 8.04
C ILE A 29 1.62 -6.65 7.22
N ILE A 30 2.55 -5.89 6.64
CA ILE A 30 2.25 -4.77 5.76
C ILE A 30 2.57 -5.13 4.32
N ILE A 31 1.55 -5.10 3.46
CA ILE A 31 1.70 -5.31 2.03
C ILE A 31 1.83 -3.96 1.34
N PHE A 32 2.89 -3.78 0.56
CA PHE A 32 3.20 -2.54 -0.14
C PHE A 32 2.67 -2.55 -1.56
N ALA A 33 1.73 -1.65 -1.86
CA ALA A 33 1.27 -1.34 -3.20
C ALA A 33 2.02 -0.12 -3.72
N HIS A 34 2.95 -0.33 -4.64
CA HIS A 34 3.79 0.72 -5.19
C HIS A 34 3.04 1.65 -6.17
N GLY A 35 3.58 2.84 -6.40
CA GLY A 35 3.07 3.79 -7.39
C GLY A 35 3.50 3.46 -8.82
N SER A 36 2.95 4.22 -9.78
CA SER A 36 3.26 4.09 -11.21
C SER A 36 4.75 4.25 -11.51
N GLY A 37 5.31 3.34 -12.31
CA GLY A 37 6.74 3.32 -12.67
C GLY A 37 7.68 3.00 -11.50
N SER A 38 7.17 2.32 -10.48
CA SER A 38 7.90 1.87 -9.30
C SER A 38 7.69 0.35 -9.12
N GLY A 39 8.34 -0.27 -8.14
CA GLY A 39 8.22 -1.69 -7.83
C GLY A 39 8.80 -2.03 -6.46
N ARG A 40 9.01 -3.34 -6.19
CA ARG A 40 9.60 -3.85 -4.95
C ARG A 40 11.02 -3.31 -4.66
N HIS A 41 11.69 -2.81 -5.69
CA HIS A 41 13.04 -2.25 -5.60
C HIS A 41 13.05 -0.74 -5.31
N SER A 42 11.88 -0.09 -5.17
CA SER A 42 11.80 1.34 -4.83
C SER A 42 12.59 1.65 -3.55
N PRO A 43 13.62 2.51 -3.60
CA PRO A 43 14.40 2.84 -2.40
C PRO A 43 13.54 3.42 -1.28
N ARG A 44 12.55 4.23 -1.63
CA ARG A 44 11.62 4.84 -0.67
C ARG A 44 10.73 3.81 0.02
N ASN A 45 10.19 2.83 -0.73
CA ASN A 45 9.37 1.78 -0.13
C ASN A 45 10.24 0.83 0.71
N GLN A 46 11.46 0.51 0.25
CA GLN A 46 12.40 -0.31 1.02
C GLN A 46 12.77 0.36 2.34
N PHE A 47 13.06 1.66 2.33
CA PHE A 47 13.35 2.42 3.54
C PHE A 47 12.20 2.35 4.56
N VAL A 48 10.96 2.60 4.11
CA VAL A 48 9.79 2.52 5.00
C VAL A 48 9.60 1.09 5.50
N ALA A 49 9.74 0.08 4.64
CA ALA A 49 9.61 -1.33 5.02
C ALA A 49 10.66 -1.75 6.06
N GLU A 50 11.92 -1.28 5.92
CA GLU A 50 12.98 -1.54 6.90
C GLU A 50 12.63 -0.94 8.26
N LYS A 51 12.12 0.29 8.30
CA LYS A 51 11.66 0.92 9.55
C LYS A 51 10.49 0.18 10.20
N LEU A 52 9.53 -0.28 9.40
CA LEU A 52 8.44 -1.10 9.92
C LEU A 52 8.92 -2.47 10.44
N ASN A 53 9.93 -3.08 9.79
CA ASN A 53 10.55 -4.31 10.30
C ASN A 53 11.30 -4.08 11.63
N GLU A 54 11.98 -2.94 11.80
CA GLU A 54 12.63 -2.55 13.08
C GLU A 54 11.59 -2.41 14.19
N ASP A 55 10.37 -1.98 13.88
CA ASP A 55 9.23 -1.84 14.79
C ASP A 55 8.42 -3.15 14.96
N GLY A 56 8.92 -4.29 14.46
CA GLY A 56 8.31 -5.60 14.67
C GLY A 56 7.19 -5.97 13.69
N LEU A 57 6.99 -5.24 12.60
CA LEU A 57 6.00 -5.57 11.58
C LEU A 57 6.65 -6.33 10.42
N ALA A 58 6.04 -7.43 9.99
CA ALA A 58 6.44 -8.09 8.74
C ALA A 58 6.06 -7.21 7.54
N THR A 59 6.83 -7.31 6.46
CA THR A 59 6.58 -6.52 5.24
C THR A 59 6.68 -7.38 3.99
N LEU A 60 5.79 -7.12 3.03
CA LEU A 60 5.82 -7.69 1.69
C LEU A 60 5.84 -6.55 0.67
N LEU A 61 7.00 -6.34 0.05
CA LEU A 61 7.12 -5.46 -1.11
C LEU A 61 6.82 -6.28 -2.37
N LEU A 62 5.87 -5.83 -3.16
CA LEU A 62 5.31 -6.54 -4.29
C LEU A 62 5.48 -5.73 -5.57
N ASP A 63 5.74 -6.41 -6.70
CA ASP A 63 5.53 -5.83 -8.02
C ASP A 63 4.09 -6.13 -8.46
N LEU A 64 3.32 -5.09 -8.77
CA LEU A 64 1.92 -5.22 -9.18
C LEU A 64 1.75 -5.57 -10.66
N LEU A 65 2.83 -5.49 -11.43
CA LEU A 65 2.90 -5.92 -12.82
C LEU A 65 3.95 -7.04 -12.95
N THR A 66 3.73 -7.94 -13.89
CA THR A 66 4.78 -8.91 -14.29
C THR A 66 5.88 -8.20 -15.08
N ALA A 67 7.03 -8.83 -15.27
CA ALA A 67 8.13 -8.25 -16.05
C ALA A 67 7.69 -7.91 -17.49
N ASP A 68 6.92 -8.79 -18.13
CA ASP A 68 6.41 -8.56 -19.50
C ASP A 68 5.38 -7.42 -19.54
N GLU A 69 4.52 -7.35 -18.52
CA GLU A 69 3.55 -6.24 -18.37
C GLU A 69 4.26 -4.91 -18.12
N GLU A 70 5.33 -4.90 -17.32
CA GLU A 70 6.13 -3.69 -17.05
C GLU A 70 6.84 -3.22 -18.33
N GLU A 71 7.40 -4.13 -19.14
CA GLU A 71 7.98 -3.79 -20.42
C GLU A 71 6.96 -3.15 -21.36
N LEU A 72 5.77 -3.75 -21.48
CA LEU A 72 4.66 -3.18 -22.24
C LEU A 72 4.21 -1.82 -21.68
N ASP A 73 4.13 -1.69 -20.36
CA ASP A 73 3.70 -0.47 -19.69
C ASP A 73 4.72 0.67 -19.83
N ASN A 74 6.00 0.36 -19.93
CA ASN A 74 7.03 1.37 -20.20
C ASN A 74 6.85 2.05 -21.56
N GLN A 75 6.24 1.34 -22.53
CA GLN A 75 5.91 1.89 -23.85
C GLN A 75 4.55 2.59 -23.85
N THR A 76 3.54 1.98 -23.21
CA THR A 76 2.14 2.41 -23.34
C THR A 76 1.63 3.28 -22.21
N ARG A 77 2.20 3.14 -20.99
CA ARG A 77 1.80 3.76 -19.73
C ARG A 77 0.33 3.48 -19.32
N LYS A 78 -0.27 2.40 -19.82
CA LYS A 78 -1.68 2.09 -19.58
C LYS A 78 -1.91 1.27 -18.33
N LEU A 79 -1.06 0.26 -18.07
CA LEU A 79 -1.28 -0.70 -16.98
C LEU A 79 -1.03 -0.07 -15.61
N ARG A 80 -0.06 0.85 -15.48
CA ARG A 80 0.26 1.56 -14.22
C ARG A 80 -0.88 2.40 -13.66
N PHE A 81 -1.90 2.69 -14.48
CA PHE A 81 -3.11 3.42 -14.10
C PHE A 81 -4.36 2.54 -14.16
N ASP A 82 -4.25 1.26 -14.52
CA ASP A 82 -5.35 0.30 -14.45
C ASP A 82 -5.58 -0.15 -13.01
N ILE A 83 -6.32 0.67 -12.25
CA ILE A 83 -6.61 0.39 -10.84
C ILE A 83 -7.33 -0.94 -10.67
N GLY A 84 -8.16 -1.34 -11.64
CA GLY A 84 -8.85 -2.63 -11.63
C GLY A 84 -7.89 -3.81 -11.69
N LEU A 85 -6.87 -3.75 -12.55
CA LEU A 85 -5.80 -4.76 -12.60
C LEU A 85 -4.99 -4.75 -11.30
N LEU A 86 -4.49 -3.57 -10.89
CA LEU A 86 -3.62 -3.44 -9.71
C LEU A 86 -4.32 -3.92 -8.42
N SER A 87 -5.60 -3.59 -8.25
CA SER A 87 -6.37 -4.03 -7.08
C SER A 87 -6.60 -5.54 -7.07
N LYS A 88 -6.92 -6.17 -8.21
CA LYS A 88 -7.04 -7.64 -8.32
C LYS A 88 -5.75 -8.34 -7.92
N ARG A 89 -4.59 -7.84 -8.37
CA ARG A 89 -3.27 -8.37 -7.99
C ARG A 89 -3.04 -8.25 -6.48
N LEU A 90 -3.38 -7.10 -5.91
CA LEU A 90 -3.25 -6.88 -4.47
C LEU A 90 -4.19 -7.78 -3.66
N ILE A 91 -5.45 -7.96 -4.09
CA ILE A 91 -6.42 -8.86 -3.46
C ILE A 91 -5.90 -10.31 -3.48
N SER A 92 -5.39 -10.77 -4.64
CA SER A 92 -4.78 -12.11 -4.74
C SER A 92 -3.59 -12.27 -3.81
N THR A 93 -2.77 -11.22 -3.67
CA THR A 93 -1.64 -11.21 -2.72
C THR A 93 -2.10 -11.26 -1.27
N ILE A 94 -3.16 -10.53 -0.91
CA ILE A 94 -3.75 -10.59 0.45
C ILE A 94 -4.25 -12.01 0.74
N ASN A 95 -4.97 -12.62 -0.20
CA ASN A 95 -5.44 -13.99 -0.07
C ASN A 95 -4.28 -14.98 0.07
N TRP A 96 -3.19 -14.78 -0.67
CA TRP A 96 -1.99 -15.60 -0.50
C TRP A 96 -1.39 -15.43 0.91
N VAL A 97 -1.23 -14.20 1.40
CA VAL A 97 -0.69 -13.91 2.74
C VAL A 97 -1.52 -14.58 3.83
N THR A 98 -2.85 -14.53 3.73
CA THR A 98 -3.77 -15.13 4.72
C THR A 98 -3.84 -16.65 4.66
N ASN A 99 -3.34 -17.27 3.60
CA ASN A 99 -3.26 -18.73 3.46
C ASN A 99 -1.83 -19.28 3.58
N ASN A 100 -0.81 -18.42 3.58
CA ASN A 100 0.58 -18.84 3.68
C ASN A 100 0.93 -19.19 5.14
N ARG A 101 1.60 -20.33 5.33
CA ARG A 101 1.94 -20.89 6.65
C ARG A 101 2.69 -19.92 7.57
N ASP A 102 3.53 -19.06 7.00
CA ASP A 102 4.40 -18.18 7.77
C ASP A 102 3.74 -16.83 8.11
N THR A 103 2.57 -16.52 7.49
CA THR A 103 1.90 -15.22 7.61
C THR A 103 0.41 -15.29 7.92
N ASN A 104 -0.23 -16.47 7.88
CA ASN A 104 -1.68 -16.62 8.02
C ASN A 104 -2.25 -16.20 9.38
N ASN A 105 -1.41 -16.06 10.40
CA ASN A 105 -1.80 -15.60 11.75
C ASN A 105 -1.59 -14.08 11.93
N LEU A 106 -1.08 -13.37 10.91
CA LEU A 106 -0.75 -11.97 11.03
C LEU A 106 -1.92 -11.08 10.59
N ALA A 107 -2.20 -10.04 11.36
CA ALA A 107 -3.13 -8.99 10.96
C ALA A 107 -2.57 -8.22 9.74
N VAL A 108 -3.42 -7.98 8.73
CA VAL A 108 -2.99 -7.41 7.45
C VAL A 108 -3.18 -5.90 7.40
N GLY A 109 -2.11 -5.16 7.15
CA GLY A 109 -2.14 -3.75 6.80
C GLY A 109 -1.72 -3.51 5.35
N LEU A 110 -2.18 -2.40 4.76
CA LEU A 110 -1.80 -1.99 3.40
C LEU A 110 -1.07 -0.66 3.42
N PHE A 111 0.07 -0.58 2.77
CA PHE A 111 0.80 0.66 2.51
C PHE A 111 0.78 0.97 1.02
N GLY A 112 -0.04 1.94 0.61
CA GLY A 112 -0.19 2.34 -0.79
C GLY A 112 0.55 3.65 -1.09
N ALA A 113 1.33 3.69 -2.18
CA ALA A 113 1.99 4.89 -2.65
C ALA A 113 1.39 5.36 -3.99
N SER A 114 1.08 6.65 -4.11
CA SER A 114 0.53 7.25 -5.33
C SER A 114 -0.66 6.44 -5.90
N THR A 115 -0.60 5.89 -7.12
CA THR A 115 -1.63 5.01 -7.70
C THR A 115 -1.87 3.73 -6.90
N GLY A 116 -0.83 3.19 -6.24
CA GLY A 116 -0.95 2.04 -5.35
C GLY A 116 -1.86 2.28 -4.14
N ALA A 117 -2.02 3.54 -3.71
CA ALA A 117 -2.98 3.89 -2.66
C ALA A 117 -4.44 3.67 -3.12
N ALA A 118 -4.75 3.96 -4.39
CA ALA A 118 -6.08 3.65 -4.94
C ALA A 118 -6.33 2.14 -4.96
N ALA A 119 -5.35 1.34 -5.41
CA ALA A 119 -5.46 -0.12 -5.40
C ALA A 119 -5.65 -0.67 -3.97
N ALA A 120 -4.93 -0.10 -2.98
CA ALA A 120 -5.08 -0.47 -1.57
C ALA A 120 -6.48 -0.16 -1.03
N LEU A 121 -7.05 0.99 -1.38
CA LEU A 121 -8.41 1.36 -0.98
C LEU A 121 -9.48 0.45 -1.60
N VAL A 122 -9.33 0.08 -2.89
CA VAL A 122 -10.21 -0.90 -3.55
C VAL A 122 -10.11 -2.24 -2.88
N ALA A 123 -8.90 -2.77 -2.67
CA ALA A 123 -8.69 -4.06 -2.01
C ALA A 123 -9.28 -4.09 -0.60
N ALA A 124 -9.10 -3.02 0.18
CA ALA A 124 -9.65 -2.92 1.53
C ALA A 124 -11.17 -2.79 1.56
N ALA A 125 -11.80 -2.19 0.56
CA ALA A 125 -13.25 -2.15 0.44
C ALA A 125 -13.83 -3.53 0.13
N GLU A 126 -13.16 -4.33 -0.72
CA GLU A 126 -13.57 -5.69 -1.05
C GLU A 126 -13.29 -6.68 0.09
N LEU A 127 -12.15 -6.57 0.76
CA LEU A 127 -11.70 -7.44 1.84
C LEU A 127 -11.84 -6.76 3.21
N SER A 128 -12.99 -6.17 3.49
CA SER A 128 -13.25 -5.33 4.68
C SER A 128 -13.06 -6.05 6.02
N ASN A 129 -13.19 -7.38 6.05
CA ASN A 129 -12.96 -8.20 7.25
C ASN A 129 -11.50 -8.67 7.42
N THR A 130 -10.65 -8.43 6.42
CA THR A 130 -9.26 -8.92 6.37
C THR A 130 -8.26 -7.78 6.56
N VAL A 131 -8.51 -6.63 5.93
CA VAL A 131 -7.62 -5.48 5.99
C VAL A 131 -7.90 -4.67 7.25
N CYS A 132 -6.94 -4.66 8.17
CA CYS A 132 -7.08 -4.02 9.49
C CYS A 132 -6.71 -2.54 9.50
N ALA A 133 -5.83 -2.08 8.60
CA ALA A 133 -5.43 -0.67 8.50
C ALA A 133 -4.81 -0.33 7.14
N ILE A 134 -4.90 0.95 6.76
CA ILE A 134 -4.33 1.48 5.53
C ILE A 134 -3.49 2.72 5.84
N VAL A 135 -2.32 2.81 5.21
CA VAL A 135 -1.54 4.05 5.08
C VAL A 135 -1.41 4.38 3.59
N SER A 136 -1.78 5.58 3.23
CA SER A 136 -1.65 6.15 1.88
C SER A 136 -0.57 7.21 1.89
N ARG A 137 0.54 7.00 1.17
CA ARG A 137 1.63 7.96 1.04
C ARG A 137 1.57 8.67 -0.32
N GLY A 138 1.35 9.99 -0.30
CA GLY A 138 1.20 10.79 -1.52
C GLY A 138 0.18 10.16 -2.49
N GLY A 139 -0.91 9.63 -1.91
CA GLY A 139 -1.83 8.76 -2.63
C GLY A 139 -2.76 9.49 -3.57
N ARG A 140 -3.28 8.74 -4.55
CA ARG A 140 -4.31 9.14 -5.50
C ARG A 140 -5.64 8.43 -5.20
N PRO A 141 -6.28 8.75 -4.03
CA PRO A 141 -7.52 8.10 -3.61
C PRO A 141 -8.70 8.39 -4.57
N ASP A 142 -8.61 9.47 -5.34
CA ASP A 142 -9.56 9.83 -6.38
C ASP A 142 -9.73 8.74 -7.44
N LEU A 143 -8.64 8.00 -7.74
CA LEU A 143 -8.64 6.91 -8.72
C LEU A 143 -9.41 5.66 -8.24
N ALA A 144 -9.63 5.50 -6.94
CA ALA A 144 -10.48 4.44 -6.40
C ALA A 144 -11.97 4.70 -6.64
N GLY A 145 -12.34 5.95 -6.78
CA GLY A 145 -13.73 6.38 -7.00
C GLY A 145 -14.55 6.51 -5.72
N LYS A 146 -15.56 7.38 -5.77
CA LYS A 146 -16.37 7.77 -4.59
C LYS A 146 -17.09 6.59 -3.93
N GLN A 147 -17.55 5.62 -4.71
CA GLN A 147 -18.29 4.48 -4.18
C GLN A 147 -17.37 3.57 -3.33
N VAL A 148 -16.15 3.32 -3.82
CA VAL A 148 -15.14 2.57 -3.06
C VAL A 148 -14.79 3.29 -1.77
N LEU A 149 -14.52 4.60 -1.83
CA LEU A 149 -14.21 5.40 -0.64
C LEU A 149 -15.28 5.30 0.44
N LYS A 150 -16.57 5.29 0.07
CA LYS A 150 -17.68 5.08 0.99
C LYS A 150 -17.68 3.69 1.64
N SER A 151 -17.18 2.68 0.94
CA SER A 151 -17.22 1.28 1.37
C SER A 151 -16.01 0.89 2.23
N VAL A 152 -14.94 1.69 2.25
CA VAL A 152 -13.76 1.42 3.09
C VAL A 152 -14.12 1.53 4.56
N GLN A 153 -13.95 0.42 5.30
CA GLN A 153 -14.17 0.34 6.75
C GLN A 153 -12.86 0.43 7.54
N ALA A 154 -11.76 0.03 6.93
CA ALA A 154 -10.45 0.00 7.57
C ALA A 154 -9.99 1.40 8.01
N PRO A 155 -9.41 1.54 9.22
CA PRO A 155 -8.71 2.75 9.64
C PRO A 155 -7.70 3.21 8.58
N THR A 156 -7.81 4.46 8.14
CA THR A 156 -7.01 4.97 7.01
C THR A 156 -6.27 6.26 7.37
N LEU A 157 -4.95 6.25 7.20
CA LEU A 157 -4.08 7.42 7.33
C LEU A 157 -3.59 7.86 5.95
N PHE A 158 -3.85 9.12 5.61
CA PHE A 158 -3.28 9.77 4.44
C PHE A 158 -2.07 10.63 4.85
N LEU A 159 -0.90 10.33 4.31
CA LEU A 159 0.34 11.09 4.47
C LEU A 159 0.61 11.84 3.17
N VAL A 160 0.58 13.15 3.22
CA VAL A 160 0.69 14.00 2.02
C VAL A 160 1.74 15.07 2.25
N GLY A 161 2.60 15.30 1.27
CA GLY A 161 3.55 16.41 1.32
C GLY A 161 2.81 17.75 1.26
N GLU A 162 3.13 18.67 2.16
CA GLU A 162 2.52 20.00 2.20
C GLU A 162 2.76 20.78 0.90
N ASN A 163 3.91 20.54 0.25
CA ASN A 163 4.30 21.16 -1.01
C ASN A 163 3.77 20.41 -2.25
N ASP A 164 2.76 19.56 -2.08
CA ASP A 164 2.04 18.89 -3.17
C ASP A 164 0.54 19.28 -3.13
N PRO A 165 0.19 20.54 -3.42
CA PRO A 165 -1.15 21.08 -3.19
C PRO A 165 -2.24 20.35 -3.97
N GLN A 166 -1.93 19.85 -5.16
CA GLN A 166 -2.88 19.06 -5.94
C GLN A 166 -3.25 17.75 -5.23
N VAL A 167 -2.26 17.04 -4.68
CA VAL A 167 -2.50 15.78 -3.95
C VAL A 167 -3.13 16.06 -2.59
N VAL A 168 -2.81 17.18 -1.93
CA VAL A 168 -3.51 17.62 -0.71
C VAL A 168 -5.00 17.72 -0.97
N GLU A 169 -5.42 18.48 -1.99
CA GLU A 169 -6.83 18.65 -2.35
C GLU A 169 -7.54 17.31 -2.65
N LEU A 170 -6.88 16.43 -3.40
CA LEU A 170 -7.42 15.10 -3.72
C LEU A 170 -7.67 14.24 -2.48
N ASN A 171 -6.75 14.28 -1.50
CA ASN A 171 -6.87 13.53 -0.26
C ASN A 171 -7.89 14.13 0.70
N GLU A 172 -7.96 15.47 0.83
CA GLU A 172 -9.00 16.14 1.59
C GLU A 172 -10.41 15.86 1.05
N ASN A 173 -10.54 15.84 -0.28
CA ASN A 173 -11.78 15.46 -0.93
C ASN A 173 -12.15 14.00 -0.71
N ALA A 174 -11.19 13.08 -0.72
CA ALA A 174 -11.43 11.66 -0.44
C ALA A 174 -11.95 11.45 0.97
N LEU A 175 -11.40 12.14 1.98
CA LEU A 175 -11.88 12.09 3.37
C LEU A 175 -13.37 12.40 3.50
N LYS A 176 -13.89 13.32 2.69
CA LYS A 176 -15.33 13.70 2.73
C LYS A 176 -16.25 12.55 2.30
N TYR A 177 -15.75 11.63 1.45
CA TYR A 177 -16.53 10.48 0.97
C TYR A 177 -16.39 9.24 1.83
N MET A 178 -15.35 9.11 2.63
CA MET A 178 -15.16 7.94 3.49
C MET A 178 -16.15 7.93 4.63
N SER A 179 -16.78 6.77 4.86
CA SER A 179 -17.77 6.59 5.94
C SER A 179 -17.12 6.23 7.28
N THR A 180 -15.92 5.64 7.28
CA THR A 180 -15.24 5.29 8.52
C THR A 180 -14.87 6.55 9.33
N GLU A 181 -15.09 6.51 10.63
CA GLU A 181 -14.65 7.56 11.56
C GLU A 181 -13.15 7.51 11.84
N LYS A 182 -12.52 6.36 11.60
CA LYS A 182 -11.08 6.13 11.80
C LYS A 182 -10.30 6.53 10.55
N LYS A 183 -10.36 7.80 10.19
CA LYS A 183 -9.64 8.38 9.03
C LYS A 183 -8.91 9.65 9.44
N LYS A 184 -7.71 9.82 8.91
CA LYS A 184 -6.88 11.00 9.22
C LYS A 184 -6.05 11.40 8.01
N ILE A 185 -5.88 12.70 7.79
CA ILE A 185 -4.83 13.25 6.95
C ILE A 185 -3.73 13.87 7.83
N SER A 186 -2.49 13.65 7.47
CA SER A 186 -1.32 14.30 8.07
C SER A 186 -0.50 14.92 6.95
N LEU A 187 -0.44 16.24 6.94
CA LEU A 187 0.44 16.97 6.04
C LEU A 187 1.85 16.93 6.61
N ILE A 188 2.81 16.59 5.76
CA ILE A 188 4.23 16.54 6.13
C ILE A 188 4.86 17.88 5.73
N PRO A 189 5.20 18.75 6.70
CA PRO A 189 5.65 20.10 6.40
C PRO A 189 6.91 20.12 5.53
N GLY A 190 6.90 20.93 4.48
CA GLY A 190 8.02 21.10 3.56
C GLY A 190 8.28 19.92 2.62
N ALA A 191 7.53 18.82 2.71
CA ALA A 191 7.69 17.67 1.82
C ALA A 191 6.97 17.87 0.48
N THR A 192 7.59 17.42 -0.60
CA THR A 192 6.98 17.27 -1.93
C THR A 192 6.36 15.88 -2.12
N HIS A 193 5.92 15.53 -3.33
CA HIS A 193 5.26 14.26 -3.64
C HIS A 193 6.07 13.01 -3.27
N LEU A 194 7.37 13.07 -3.41
CA LEU A 194 8.25 11.91 -3.22
C LEU A 194 8.86 11.81 -1.82
N PHE A 195 8.72 12.86 -0.98
CA PHE A 195 9.27 12.93 0.38
C PHE A 195 10.80 12.74 0.40
N GLU A 196 11.49 13.30 -0.59
CA GLU A 196 12.94 13.16 -0.74
C GLU A 196 13.72 14.20 0.09
N GLU A 197 13.04 15.17 0.65
CA GLU A 197 13.64 16.17 1.52
C GLU A 197 14.12 15.51 2.83
N PRO A 198 15.26 16.00 3.39
CA PRO A 198 15.86 15.40 4.57
C PRO A 198 14.87 15.22 5.73
N GLY A 199 14.80 14.00 6.28
CA GLY A 199 13.97 13.66 7.42
C GLY A 199 12.47 13.41 7.08
N LYS A 200 12.02 13.65 5.82
CA LYS A 200 10.58 13.53 5.51
C LYS A 200 10.12 12.10 5.33
N LEU A 201 10.96 11.26 4.79
CA LEU A 201 10.65 9.85 4.66
C LEU A 201 10.71 9.12 6.01
N GLU A 202 11.59 9.55 6.90
CA GLU A 202 11.65 9.11 8.30
C GLU A 202 10.37 9.47 9.06
N GLU A 203 9.86 10.69 8.85
CA GLU A 203 8.60 11.15 9.43
C GLU A 203 7.42 10.29 8.92
N VAL A 204 7.36 10.02 7.62
CA VAL A 204 6.39 9.10 6.99
C VAL A 204 6.46 7.73 7.64
N ALA A 205 7.64 7.13 7.76
CA ALA A 205 7.82 5.81 8.35
C ALA A 205 7.36 5.76 9.80
N SER A 206 7.73 6.77 10.61
CA SER A 206 7.32 6.87 12.03
C SER A 206 5.79 6.99 12.19
N LEU A 207 5.14 7.80 11.35
CA LEU A 207 3.68 7.95 11.39
C LEU A 207 2.96 6.67 10.94
N ALA A 208 3.49 5.99 9.91
CA ALA A 208 2.97 4.71 9.42
C ALA A 208 3.10 3.63 10.51
N ALA A 209 4.26 3.50 11.15
CA ALA A 209 4.48 2.54 12.23
C ALA A 209 3.52 2.75 13.40
N LYS A 210 3.34 3.99 13.85
CA LYS A 210 2.38 4.34 14.92
C LYS A 210 0.94 3.99 14.52
N TRP A 211 0.57 4.24 13.26
CA TRP A 211 -0.76 3.92 12.77
C TRP A 211 -0.99 2.42 12.75
N PHE A 212 -0.11 1.67 12.13
CA PHE A 212 -0.22 0.22 12.08
C PHE A 212 -0.18 -0.41 13.47
N GLY A 213 0.74 -0.01 14.35
CA GLY A 213 0.82 -0.49 15.73
C GLY A 213 -0.43 -0.21 16.58
N SER A 214 -1.29 0.72 16.17
CA SER A 214 -2.57 0.99 16.82
C SER A 214 -3.70 0.04 16.38
N TYR A 215 -3.56 -0.63 15.23
CA TYR A 215 -4.65 -1.39 14.62
C TYR A 215 -4.31 -2.83 14.23
N LEU A 216 -3.03 -3.22 14.26
CA LEU A 216 -2.55 -4.57 13.93
C LEU A 216 -2.12 -5.29 15.22
N LYS A 217 -3.09 -5.61 16.06
CA LYS A 217 -2.85 -6.36 17.32
C LYS A 217 -3.75 -7.56 17.37
#